data_6b54ab81a41f428e8d879fc6a0d72ad6
#
_entry.id   6b54ab81a41f428e8d879fc6a0d72ad6
#
_cell.length_a   1.000
_cell.length_b   1.000
_cell.length_c   1.000
_cell.angle_alpha   90.00
_cell.angle_beta   90.00
_cell.angle_gamma   90.00
#
_symmetry.space_group_name_H-M   'P 1'
#
loop_
_entity.id
_entity.type
_entity.pdbx_description
1 polymer ?
#
loop_
_entity_poly.entity_id
_entity_poly.type
_entity_poly.pdbx_seq_one_letter_code
_entity_poly.pdbx_strand_id
1 'polypeptide(L)' 'MTDRQFSPGDVVVLKSGGPRMTIAAVDKQNALCEWFSDDQNPLSRSFALTSLRLDDHS' A
#
# COMPACT_ATOMS: atom_id res chain seq x y z
N MET A 1 -2.90 -18.53 9.56
CA MET A 1 -2.82 -18.18 9.43
C MET A 1 -2.97 -17.10 9.17
N THR A 2 -2.73 -16.35 8.82
CA THR A 2 -2.71 -15.26 8.80
C THR A 2 -3.17 -14.67 7.71
N ASP A 3 -4.10 -14.00 7.72
CA ASP A 3 -4.55 -13.44 6.76
C ASP A 3 -4.16 -12.17 6.65
N ARG A 4 -3.55 -11.64 5.81
CA ARG A 4 -3.23 -10.46 5.60
C ARG A 4 -4.28 -9.82 4.97
N GLN A 5 -5.15 -9.14 5.50
CA GLN A 5 -6.21 -8.45 4.93
C GLN A 5 -5.89 -7.02 4.86
N PHE A 6 -5.87 -6.43 3.69
CA PHE A 6 -5.64 -5.01 3.48
C PHE A 6 -6.98 -4.33 3.24
N SER A 7 -7.14 -3.12 3.72
CA SER A 7 -8.38 -2.38 3.57
C SER A 7 -8.07 -0.96 3.14
N PRO A 8 -9.01 -0.29 2.49
CA PRO A 8 -8.79 1.11 2.14
C PRO A 8 -8.51 1.93 3.40
N GLY A 9 -7.56 2.80 3.32
CA GLY A 9 -7.14 3.59 4.46
C GLY A 9 -5.92 3.04 5.18
N ASP A 10 -5.57 1.79 4.92
CA ASP A 10 -4.40 1.21 5.57
C ASP A 10 -3.14 1.80 4.96
N VAL A 11 -2.12 1.90 5.76
CA VAL A 11 -0.82 2.37 5.30
C VAL A 11 0.05 1.15 5.05
N VAL A 12 0.63 1.07 3.88
CA VAL A 12 1.42 -0.09 3.47
C VAL A 12 2.73 0.35 2.85
N VAL A 13 3.65 -0.56 2.74
CA VAL A 13 4.90 -0.34 2.04
C VAL A 13 5.18 -1.57 1.20
N LEU A 14 5.99 -1.41 0.19
CA LEU A 14 6.42 -2.57 -0.60
C LEU A 14 7.38 -3.37 0.25
N LYS A 15 7.34 -4.67 0.09
CA LYS A 15 8.26 -5.53 0.83
C LYS A 15 9.70 -5.24 0.51
N SER A 16 9.96 -4.73 -0.68
CA SER A 16 11.31 -4.37 -1.07
C SER A 16 11.73 -3.01 -0.55
N GLY A 17 10.83 -2.28 0.09
CA GLY A 17 11.14 -0.96 0.59
C GLY A 17 10.47 0.10 -0.25
N GLY A 18 10.61 1.33 0.14
CA GLY A 18 10.02 2.44 -0.59
C GLY A 18 9.17 3.31 0.31
N PRO A 19 8.41 4.20 -0.28
CA PRO A 19 7.63 5.13 0.53
C PRO A 19 6.42 4.46 1.15
N ARG A 20 5.91 5.05 2.19
CA ARG A 20 4.66 4.61 2.75
C ARG A 20 3.56 5.06 1.83
N MET A 21 2.59 4.20 1.65
CA MET A 21 1.49 4.47 0.75
C MET A 21 0.19 4.16 1.46
N THR A 22 -0.88 4.83 1.06
CA THR A 22 -2.18 4.58 1.63
C THR A 22 -3.02 3.84 0.61
N ILE A 23 -3.71 2.82 1.03
CA ILE A 23 -4.55 2.05 0.14
C ILE A 23 -5.82 2.83 -0.15
N ALA A 24 -6.10 3.06 -1.42
CA ALA A 24 -7.31 3.73 -1.83
C ALA A 24 -8.39 2.71 -2.17
N ALA A 25 -8.02 1.58 -2.71
CA ALA A 25 -8.97 0.53 -3.06
C ALA A 25 -8.26 -0.80 -3.07
N VAL A 26 -8.98 -1.86 -2.82
CA VAL A 26 -8.43 -3.21 -2.78
C VAL A 26 -9.24 -4.11 -3.65
N ASP A 27 -8.53 -4.92 -4.43
CA ASP A 27 -9.17 -5.90 -5.27
C ASP A 27 -8.72 -7.25 -4.75
N LYS A 28 -9.09 -8.31 -5.40
CA LYS A 28 -8.76 -9.65 -4.93
C LYS A 28 -7.27 -9.91 -4.92
N GLN A 29 -6.56 -9.35 -5.87
CA GLN A 29 -5.15 -9.61 -5.96
C GLN A 29 -4.30 -8.37 -5.94
N ASN A 30 -4.89 -7.20 -6.00
CA ASN A 30 -4.15 -5.96 -6.11
C ASN A 30 -4.73 -4.90 -5.22
N ALA A 31 -3.96 -3.89 -4.93
CA ALA A 31 -4.44 -2.74 -4.19
C ALA A 31 -3.97 -1.48 -4.89
N LEU A 32 -4.84 -0.51 -4.98
CA LEU A 32 -4.48 0.77 -5.53
C LEU A 32 -3.95 1.60 -4.38
N CYS A 33 -2.71 2.01 -4.46
CA CYS A 33 -2.04 2.74 -3.40
C CYS A 33 -1.73 4.14 -3.84
N GLU A 34 -1.76 5.07 -2.92
CA GLU A 34 -1.50 6.47 -3.20
C GLU A 34 -0.44 7.00 -2.26
N TRP A 35 0.40 7.86 -2.76
CA TRP A 35 1.41 8.49 -1.92
C TRP A 35 1.79 9.81 -2.57
N PHE A 36 2.60 10.60 -1.89
CA PHE A 36 3.05 11.86 -2.43
C PHE A 36 4.52 11.78 -2.76
N SER A 37 4.89 12.35 -3.91
CA SER A 37 6.29 12.42 -4.28
C SER A 37 6.97 13.52 -3.45
N ASP A 38 8.25 13.66 -3.64
CA ASP A 38 8.99 14.71 -2.94
C ASP A 38 8.48 16.09 -3.31
N ASP A 39 7.90 16.23 -4.48
CA ASP A 39 7.35 17.49 -4.88
C ASP A 39 5.92 17.63 -4.38
N GLN A 40 5.48 16.72 -3.58
CA GLN A 40 4.15 16.71 -3.05
C GLN A 40 3.08 16.55 -4.11
N ASN A 41 3.41 15.92 -5.21
CA ASN A 41 2.44 15.57 -6.22
C ASN A 41 1.84 14.22 -5.86
N PRO A 42 0.54 14.06 -5.94
CA PRO A 42 -0.07 12.78 -5.62
C PRO A 42 0.23 11.77 -6.71
N LEU A 43 0.61 10.59 -6.31
CA LEU A 43 0.89 9.51 -7.22
C LEU A 43 0.04 8.32 -6.81
N SER A 44 -0.34 7.50 -7.75
CA SER A 44 -1.08 6.30 -7.42
C SER A 44 -0.69 5.18 -8.36
N ARG A 45 -0.67 3.97 -7.85
CA ARG A 45 -0.37 2.81 -8.63
C ARG A 45 -0.98 1.60 -8.00
N SER A 46 -1.24 0.60 -8.83
CA SER A 46 -1.78 -0.64 -8.35
C SER A 46 -0.63 -1.62 -8.15
N PHE A 47 -0.60 -2.28 -7.02
CA PHE A 47 0.43 -3.25 -6.70
C PHE A 47 -0.21 -4.57 -6.28
N ALA A 48 0.46 -5.65 -6.55
CA ALA A 48 -0.01 -6.94 -6.11
C ALA A 48 0.00 -7.00 -4.59
N LEU A 49 -1.02 -7.59 -4.01
CA LEU A 49 -1.09 -7.69 -2.55
C LEU A 49 0.11 -8.44 -1.99
N THR A 50 0.63 -9.39 -2.72
CA THR A 50 1.77 -10.17 -2.25
C THR A 50 3.04 -9.34 -2.18
N SER A 51 3.05 -8.15 -2.79
CA SER A 51 4.23 -7.29 -2.76
C SER A 51 4.15 -6.27 -1.65
N LEU A 52 3.05 -6.22 -0.94
CA LEU A 52 2.82 -5.20 0.07
C LEU A 52 2.83 -5.79 1.47
N ARG A 53 3.17 -4.96 2.43
CA ARG A 53 3.00 -5.34 3.83
C ARG A 53 2.48 -4.12 4.57
N LEU A 54 1.76 -4.35 5.63
CA LEU A 54 1.25 -3.26 6.42
C LEU A 54 2.40 -2.55 7.12
N ASP A 55 2.29 -1.25 7.18
CA ASP A 55 3.28 -0.46 7.89
C ASP A 55 2.88 -0.46 9.34
N ASP A 56 3.20 -1.55 10.01
CA ASP A 56 2.77 -1.74 11.33
C ASP A 56 3.75 -1.16 12.24
N HIS A 57 3.89 0.15 12.34
CA HIS A 57 4.85 0.70 13.06
C HIS A 57 4.35 1.07 14.31
N SER A 58 4.60 0.56 15.23
CA SER A 58 3.99 0.98 16.49
C SER A 58 4.99 1.35 17.50
#